data_ce2c5b198b8b2991cebc2ae4b2c1c282
#
_entry.id   ce2c5b198b8b2991cebc2ae4b2c1c282
#
_cell.length_a   1.000
_cell.length_b   1.000
_cell.length_c   1.000
_cell.angle_alpha   90.00
_cell.angle_beta   90.00
_cell.angle_gamma   90.00
#
_symmetry.space_group_name_H-M   'P 1'
#
loop_
_entity.id
_entity.type
_entity.pdbx_description
1 polymer ?
#
loop_
_entity_poly.entity_id
_entity_poly.type
_entity_poly.pdbx_seq_one_letter_code
_entity_poly.pdbx_strand_id
1 'polypeptide(L)' 'MPQNKSLSTQEVADILHVSKSTIYDLIRRGEIHSYKIGRKVRFTQDDVDAYIA' A
#
# COMPACT_ATOMS: atom_id res chain seq x y z
N MET A 1 -16.13 -8.82 -13.51
CA MET A 1 -15.10 -7.81 -13.78
C MET A 1 -14.16 -7.72 -12.59
N PRO A 2 -12.92 -8.06 -12.75
CA PRO A 2 -12.00 -7.98 -11.65
C PRO A 2 -11.82 -6.53 -11.21
N GLN A 3 -11.76 -6.35 -9.93
CA GLN A 3 -11.62 -5.04 -9.36
C GLN A 3 -10.17 -4.85 -8.95
N ASN A 4 -9.34 -4.55 -9.90
CA ASN A 4 -7.95 -4.22 -9.58
C ASN A 4 -7.89 -2.78 -9.08
N LYS A 5 -8.57 -2.57 -8.00
CA LYS A 5 -8.63 -1.25 -7.42
C LYS A 5 -7.28 -0.89 -6.85
N SER A 6 -6.69 0.15 -7.38
CA SER A 6 -5.44 0.63 -6.82
C SER A 6 -5.74 1.42 -5.55
N LEU A 7 -4.95 1.18 -4.52
CA LEU A 7 -5.10 1.85 -3.24
C LEU A 7 -4.00 2.89 -3.11
N SER A 8 -4.37 4.07 -2.62
CA SER A 8 -3.38 5.11 -2.37
C SER A 8 -2.68 4.85 -1.05
N THR A 9 -1.58 5.57 -0.82
CA THR A 9 -0.87 5.48 0.45
C THR A 9 -1.80 5.84 1.60
N GLN A 10 -2.64 6.85 1.42
CA GLN A 10 -3.58 7.26 2.46
C GLN A 10 -4.59 6.17 2.76
N GLU A 11 -5.09 5.52 1.72
CA GLU A 11 -6.06 4.45 1.90
C GLU A 11 -5.46 3.27 2.67
N VAL A 12 -4.23 2.90 2.33
CA VAL A 12 -3.55 1.82 3.04
C VAL A 12 -3.26 2.22 4.48
N ALA A 13 -2.85 3.46 4.71
CA ALA A 13 -2.62 3.96 6.06
C ALA A 13 -3.90 3.87 6.89
N ASP A 14 -5.03 4.22 6.29
CA ASP A 14 -6.32 4.14 6.98
C ASP A 14 -6.70 2.69 7.29
N ILE A 15 -6.48 1.79 6.34
CA ILE A 15 -6.78 0.37 6.54
C ILE A 15 -5.96 -0.21 7.68
N LEU A 16 -4.69 0.15 7.75
CA LEU A 16 -3.77 -0.37 8.75
C LEU A 16 -3.77 0.44 10.04
N HIS A 17 -4.49 1.54 10.07
CA HIS A 17 -4.57 2.45 11.23
C HIS A 17 -3.19 3.00 11.62
N VAL A 18 -2.43 3.41 10.62
CA VAL A 18 -1.11 4.00 10.85
C VAL A 18 -0.99 5.28 10.03
N SER A 19 0.09 6.03 10.25
CA SER A 19 0.33 7.25 9.48
C SER A 19 0.92 6.91 8.12
N LYS A 20 0.84 7.88 7.20
CA LYS A 20 1.46 7.73 5.89
C LYS A 20 2.97 7.55 6.01
N SER A 21 3.58 8.23 6.98
CA SER A 21 5.02 8.09 7.23
C SER A 21 5.39 6.65 7.53
N THR A 22 4.54 5.97 8.31
CA THR A 22 4.76 4.57 8.62
C THR A 22 4.70 3.72 7.35
N ILE A 23 3.75 4.02 6.45
CA ILE A 23 3.63 3.28 5.21
C ILE A 23 4.90 3.45 4.36
N TYR A 24 5.40 4.68 4.24
CA TYR A 24 6.62 4.90 3.47
C TYR A 24 7.82 4.17 4.09
N ASP A 25 7.85 4.09 5.41
CA ASP A 25 8.89 3.35 6.10
C ASP A 25 8.82 1.86 5.80
N LEU A 26 7.61 1.31 5.79
CA LEU A 26 7.40 -0.10 5.44
C LEU A 26 7.85 -0.41 4.02
N ILE A 27 7.59 0.51 3.09
CA ILE A 27 8.04 0.36 1.72
C ILE A 27 9.56 0.33 1.66
N ARG A 28 10.20 1.25 2.37
CA ARG A 28 11.66 1.36 2.38
C ARG A 28 12.31 0.12 2.96
N ARG A 29 11.69 -0.48 3.95
CA ARG A 29 12.19 -1.72 4.57
C ARG A 29 11.90 -2.95 3.75
N GLY A 30 11.08 -2.83 2.71
CA GLY A 30 10.66 -3.97 1.91
C GLY A 30 9.65 -4.86 2.59
N GLU A 31 8.93 -4.34 3.59
CA GLU A 31 7.94 -5.11 4.32
C GLU A 31 6.58 -5.12 3.66
N ILE A 32 6.29 -4.11 2.84
CA ILE A 32 5.04 -4.08 2.09
C ILE A 32 5.38 -3.82 0.62
N HIS A 33 4.74 -4.56 -0.26
CA HIS A 33 4.95 -4.42 -1.69
C HIS A 33 4.09 -3.27 -2.23
N SER A 34 4.65 -2.51 -3.16
CA SER A 34 3.95 -1.41 -3.80
C SER A 34 4.42 -1.27 -5.23
N TYR A 35 3.71 -0.45 -5.99
CA TYR A 35 4.13 -0.14 -7.35
C TYR A 35 3.91 1.35 -7.59
N LYS A 36 4.53 1.86 -8.64
CA LYS A 36 4.42 3.28 -8.97
C LYS A 36 3.73 3.46 -10.31
N ILE A 37 2.86 4.45 -10.34
CA ILE A 37 2.27 4.92 -11.58
C ILE A 37 2.70 6.38 -11.70
N GLY A 38 3.65 6.64 -12.61
CA GLY A 38 4.22 7.97 -12.69
C GLY A 38 4.94 8.30 -11.39
N ARG A 39 4.46 9.30 -10.69
CA ARG A 39 5.06 9.73 -9.42
C ARG A 39 4.29 9.23 -8.21
N LYS A 40 3.21 8.50 -8.43
CA LYS A 40 2.34 8.10 -7.34
C LYS A 40 2.57 6.65 -6.96
N VAL A 41 2.68 6.43 -5.66
CA VAL A 41 2.79 5.09 -5.10
C VAL A 41 1.38 4.52 -4.95
N ARG A 42 1.20 3.29 -5.39
CA ARG A 42 -0.08 2.61 -5.32
C ARG A 42 0.11 1.21 -4.79
N PHE A 43 -0.96 0.65 -4.28
CA PHE A 43 -0.98 -0.70 -3.71
C PHE A 43 -2.15 -1.47 -4.29
N THR A 44 -2.04 -2.79 -4.30
CA THR A 44 -3.17 -3.65 -4.61
C THR A 44 -3.71 -4.20 -3.29
N GLN A 45 -4.94 -4.71 -3.34
CA GLN A 45 -5.50 -5.36 -2.16
C GLN A 45 -4.62 -6.55 -1.75
N ASP A 46 -4.08 -7.26 -2.73
CA ASP A 46 -3.18 -8.39 -2.44
C ASP A 46 -1.93 -7.95 -1.69
N ASP A 47 -1.39 -6.78 -2.03
CA ASP A 47 -0.22 -6.25 -1.34
C ASP A 47 -0.51 -6.01 0.13
N VAL A 48 -1.67 -5.45 0.42
CA VAL A 48 -2.09 -5.17 1.79
C VAL A 48 -2.36 -6.48 2.53
N ASP A 49 -3.06 -7.40 1.89
CA ASP A 49 -3.37 -8.70 2.48
C ASP A 49 -2.10 -9.47 2.81
N ALA A 50 -1.13 -9.44 1.92
CA ALA A 50 0.15 -10.13 2.14
C ALA A 50 0.90 -9.54 3.34
N TYR A 51 0.79 -8.25 3.54
CA TYR A 51 1.44 -7.60 4.68
C TYR A 51 0.76 -8.00 5.99
N ILE A 52 -0.57 -8.05 5.98
CA ILE A 52 -1.34 -8.38 7.17
C ILE A 52 -1.17 -9.85 7.56
N ALA A 53 -1.05 -10.72 6.56
CA ALA A 53 -0.97 -12.17 6.78
C ALA A 53 0.26 -12.60 7.57
#